data_3d9fa0995465ba8f50367dcf3a2a05c5
#
_entry.id   3d9fa0995465ba8f50367dcf3a2a05c5
#
_cell.length_a   1.000
_cell.length_b   1.000
_cell.length_c   1.000
_cell.angle_alpha   90.00
_cell.angle_beta   90.00
_cell.angle_gamma   90.00
#
_symmetry.space_group_name_H-M   'P 1'
#
loop_
_entity.id
_entity.type
_entity.pdbx_description
1 polymer ?
#
loop_
_entity_poly.entity_id
_entity_poly.type
_entity_poly.pdbx_seq_one_letter_code
_entity_poly.pdbx_strand_id
1 'polypeptide(L)'
;MKRLAGLFSVAALLFLTWGGRVLLRPAPQLALLPEGPGIGVAPGLERLPGLPDLGIPDTYLPQTAPDEIELVSPVDRILVEKSARRMTVYQRQGPPKTYRIALGFSPDGDKSRQGDGRTPEGIFRIDRLNPQSRFHLSLGIDYPQPRHREAARRAGHSPGGDIMIHGQPNQIPDGFRVKGDWTEGCIAVADHEMDEIFAMTRLGTEVEIRP
;
A
#
# COMPACT_ATOMS: atom_id res chain seq x y z
N MET A 1 -30.21 -52.64 -41.65
CA MET A 1 -31.65 -52.42 -41.94
C MET A 1 -32.25 -51.60 -40.81
N LYS A 2 -33.08 -50.63 -41.17
CA LYS A 2 -33.91 -49.70 -40.37
C LYS A 2 -33.26 -48.44 -39.83
N ARG A 3 -33.48 -47.37 -40.60
CA ARG A 3 -33.38 -45.95 -40.27
C ARG A 3 -34.53 -45.57 -39.34
N LEU A 4 -34.30 -44.69 -38.38
CA LEU A 4 -35.37 -43.86 -37.80
C LEU A 4 -34.86 -42.43 -37.67
N ALA A 5 -35.57 -41.53 -38.35
CA ALA A 5 -35.44 -40.09 -38.32
C ALA A 5 -36.14 -39.57 -37.04
N GLY A 6 -35.54 -38.57 -36.39
CA GLY A 6 -36.13 -37.86 -35.25
C GLY A 6 -36.16 -36.35 -35.52
N LEU A 7 -37.36 -35.81 -35.45
CA LEU A 7 -37.80 -34.48 -35.76
C LEU A 7 -37.06 -33.36 -34.96
N PHE A 8 -36.65 -32.32 -35.68
CA PHE A 8 -36.31 -31.02 -35.10
C PHE A 8 -37.62 -30.24 -34.86
N SER A 9 -37.85 -29.90 -33.60
CA SER A 9 -38.90 -28.96 -33.19
C SER A 9 -38.29 -27.56 -33.07
N VAL A 10 -38.69 -26.68 -33.96
CA VAL A 10 -38.36 -25.23 -33.96
C VAL A 10 -39.35 -24.55 -33.03
N ALA A 11 -38.89 -24.07 -31.87
CA ALA A 11 -39.67 -23.20 -31.02
C ALA A 11 -39.38 -21.74 -31.42
N ALA A 12 -40.35 -21.07 -32.03
CA ALA A 12 -40.34 -19.65 -32.36
C ALA A 12 -40.53 -18.83 -31.06
N LEU A 13 -39.54 -18.05 -30.67
CA LEU A 13 -39.65 -17.06 -29.61
C LEU A 13 -40.14 -15.74 -30.20
N LEU A 14 -41.37 -15.37 -29.84
CA LEU A 14 -41.95 -14.07 -30.08
C LEU A 14 -41.27 -13.02 -29.24
N PHE A 15 -40.55 -12.07 -29.90
CA PHE A 15 -40.08 -10.83 -29.27
C PHE A 15 -41.22 -9.84 -29.15
N LEU A 16 -41.73 -9.63 -27.95
CA LEU A 16 -42.56 -8.47 -27.62
C LEU A 16 -41.66 -7.25 -27.40
N THR A 17 -41.69 -6.33 -28.32
CA THR A 17 -41.06 -5.00 -28.19
C THR A 17 -41.92 -4.14 -27.27
N TRP A 18 -41.44 -3.97 -26.03
CA TRP A 18 -41.96 -2.96 -25.12
C TRP A 18 -41.13 -1.69 -25.25
N GLY A 19 -41.72 -0.66 -25.86
CA GLY A 19 -41.12 0.66 -26.01
C GLY A 19 -41.01 1.40 -24.67
N GLY A 20 -39.89 1.23 -23.98
CA GLY A 20 -39.52 2.03 -22.83
C GLY A 20 -38.56 3.17 -23.28
N ARG A 21 -39.06 4.40 -23.34
CA ARG A 21 -38.22 5.59 -23.47
C ARG A 21 -37.34 5.69 -22.22
N VAL A 22 -36.04 5.41 -22.38
CA VAL A 22 -35.02 5.74 -21.39
C VAL A 22 -34.81 7.25 -21.46
N LEU A 23 -35.32 7.97 -20.48
CA LEU A 23 -34.98 9.37 -20.23
C LEU A 23 -33.54 9.42 -19.72
N LEU A 24 -32.60 9.67 -20.62
CA LEU A 24 -31.22 10.03 -20.26
C LEU A 24 -31.27 11.36 -19.48
N ARG A 25 -31.05 11.30 -18.18
CA ARG A 25 -30.77 12.51 -17.39
C ARG A 25 -29.42 13.06 -17.86
N PRO A 26 -29.31 14.35 -18.20
CA PRO A 26 -28.02 14.96 -18.48
C PRO A 26 -27.17 14.90 -17.21
N ALA A 27 -25.91 14.51 -17.39
CA ALA A 27 -24.90 14.59 -16.32
C ALA A 27 -24.81 16.03 -15.80
N PRO A 28 -24.62 16.25 -14.50
CA PRO A 28 -24.40 17.59 -13.96
C PRO A 28 -23.17 18.18 -14.64
N GLN A 29 -23.31 19.34 -15.26
CA GLN A 29 -22.22 20.14 -15.79
C GLN A 29 -21.31 20.51 -14.61
N LEU A 30 -20.10 19.96 -14.58
CA LEU A 30 -19.03 20.42 -13.69
C LEU A 30 -18.71 21.86 -14.11
N ALA A 31 -19.09 22.82 -13.29
CA ALA A 31 -18.69 24.21 -13.49
C ALA A 31 -17.16 24.27 -13.40
N LEU A 32 -16.52 24.71 -14.49
CA LEU A 32 -15.09 25.03 -14.52
C LEU A 32 -14.82 26.09 -13.45
N LEU A 33 -14.12 25.69 -12.38
CA LEU A 33 -13.55 26.64 -11.44
C LEU A 33 -12.43 27.40 -12.14
N PRO A 34 -12.31 28.73 -11.95
CA PRO A 34 -11.24 29.51 -12.57
C PRO A 34 -9.88 29.03 -12.04
N GLU A 35 -8.92 28.88 -12.96
CA GLU A 35 -7.51 28.60 -12.62
C GLU A 35 -6.97 29.74 -11.74
N GLY A 36 -6.76 29.45 -10.47
CA GLY A 36 -6.08 30.33 -9.54
C GLY A 36 -4.56 30.18 -9.67
N PRO A 37 -3.77 31.22 -9.36
CA PRO A 37 -2.32 31.18 -9.46
C PRO A 37 -1.71 30.13 -8.51
N GLY A 38 -0.65 29.48 -9.00
CA GLY A 38 0.02 28.32 -8.41
C GLY A 38 0.16 28.35 -6.90
N ILE A 39 -0.31 27.29 -6.26
CA ILE A 39 -0.27 27.11 -4.82
C ILE A 39 1.14 26.71 -4.44
N GLY A 40 1.92 27.71 -3.95
CA GLY A 40 3.14 27.43 -3.20
C GLY A 40 2.79 26.59 -1.97
N VAL A 41 3.61 25.58 -1.68
CA VAL A 41 3.50 24.74 -0.49
C VAL A 41 3.53 25.63 0.75
N ALA A 42 2.37 25.81 1.41
CA ALA A 42 2.26 26.56 2.63
C ALA A 42 2.87 25.77 3.80
N PRO A 43 3.70 26.40 4.65
CA PRO A 43 4.14 25.81 5.90
C PRO A 43 2.98 25.87 6.92
N GLY A 44 2.59 24.71 7.43
CA GLY A 44 1.59 24.57 8.48
C GLY A 44 0.16 24.51 7.94
N LEU A 45 -0.47 23.37 8.10
CA LEU A 45 -1.92 23.23 8.02
C LEU A 45 -2.54 23.99 9.21
N GLU A 46 -2.66 25.32 9.09
CA GLU A 46 -3.56 26.08 9.96
C GLU A 46 -4.98 25.57 9.69
N ARG A 47 -5.71 25.27 10.75
CA ARG A 47 -7.12 24.87 10.71
C ARG A 47 -7.86 25.79 9.75
N LEU A 48 -8.35 25.27 8.65
CA LEU A 48 -9.26 26.02 7.80
C LEU A 48 -10.52 26.37 8.62
N PRO A 49 -10.85 27.67 8.80
CA PRO A 49 -12.00 28.06 9.57
C PRO A 49 -13.28 27.54 8.91
N GLY A 50 -14.04 26.71 9.64
CA GLY A 50 -15.34 26.20 9.21
C GLY A 50 -15.43 24.69 8.97
N LEU A 51 -14.35 23.92 9.09
CA LEU A 51 -14.46 22.46 9.11
C LEU A 51 -14.86 21.98 10.52
N PRO A 52 -15.81 21.03 10.63
CA PRO A 52 -16.15 20.43 11.91
C PRO A 52 -14.90 19.78 12.52
N ASP A 53 -14.74 19.90 13.82
CA ASP A 53 -13.72 19.17 14.56
C ASP A 53 -14.06 17.67 14.50
N LEU A 54 -13.35 16.93 13.65
CA LEU A 54 -13.55 15.49 13.49
C LEU A 54 -12.97 14.69 14.65
N GLY A 55 -12.42 15.34 15.67
CA GLY A 55 -11.78 14.68 16.81
C GLY A 55 -10.55 13.86 16.43
N ILE A 56 -9.95 14.15 15.28
CA ILE A 56 -8.74 13.45 14.79
C ILE A 56 -7.53 14.06 15.49
N PRO A 57 -6.76 13.28 16.27
CA PRO A 57 -5.56 13.78 16.93
C PRO A 57 -4.54 14.38 15.94
N ASP A 58 -3.81 15.41 16.37
CA ASP A 58 -2.72 16.03 15.60
C ASP A 58 -1.56 15.06 15.26
N THR A 59 -1.60 13.83 15.81
CA THR A 59 -0.68 12.73 15.50
C THR A 59 -0.91 12.10 14.14
N TYR A 60 -2.05 12.39 13.48
CA TYR A 60 -2.38 11.85 12.17
C TYR A 60 -2.22 12.91 11.09
N LEU A 61 -1.78 12.47 9.93
CA LEU A 61 -1.69 13.28 8.71
C LEU A 61 -2.65 12.72 7.67
N PRO A 62 -3.33 13.59 6.88
CA PRO A 62 -4.06 13.13 5.71
C PRO A 62 -3.15 12.34 4.77
N GLN A 63 -3.67 11.27 4.19
CA GLN A 63 -2.99 10.57 3.11
C GLN A 63 -3.00 11.46 1.87
N THR A 64 -1.86 11.58 1.21
CA THR A 64 -1.78 12.30 -0.07
C THR A 64 -2.56 11.54 -1.14
N ALA A 65 -3.09 12.28 -2.13
CA ALA A 65 -3.69 11.66 -3.31
C ALA A 65 -2.70 10.71 -3.99
N PRO A 66 -3.19 9.64 -4.66
CA PRO A 66 -2.33 8.74 -5.40
C PRO A 66 -1.46 9.51 -6.40
N ASP A 67 -0.19 9.12 -6.51
CA ASP A 67 0.70 9.62 -7.53
C ASP A 67 0.17 9.21 -8.93
N GLU A 68 0.51 9.98 -9.96
CA GLU A 68 0.14 9.68 -11.35
C GLU A 68 0.74 8.35 -11.88
N ILE A 69 1.83 7.87 -11.24
CA ILE A 69 2.47 6.59 -11.60
C ILE A 69 1.76 5.46 -10.89
N GLU A 70 1.22 4.52 -11.66
CA GLU A 70 0.62 3.28 -11.15
C GLU A 70 1.55 2.09 -11.32
N LEU A 71 1.41 1.07 -10.45
CA LEU A 71 2.04 -0.22 -10.66
C LEU A 71 1.19 -1.05 -11.64
N VAL A 72 1.64 -1.13 -12.89
CA VAL A 72 0.92 -1.81 -13.99
C VAL A 72 1.43 -3.23 -14.25
N SER A 73 2.47 -3.66 -13.55
CA SER A 73 3.08 -4.98 -13.73
C SER A 73 3.66 -5.51 -12.40
N PRO A 74 3.92 -6.83 -12.30
CA PRO A 74 4.50 -7.40 -11.10
C PRO A 74 5.77 -6.69 -10.63
N VAL A 75 5.88 -6.53 -9.32
CA VAL A 75 7.06 -5.97 -8.65
C VAL A 75 8.25 -6.91 -8.87
N ASP A 76 9.35 -6.32 -9.33
CA ASP A 76 10.63 -7.00 -9.54
C ASP A 76 11.52 -6.92 -8.28
N ARG A 77 11.67 -5.73 -7.73
CA ARG A 77 12.39 -5.48 -6.48
C ARG A 77 11.88 -4.23 -5.77
N ILE A 78 12.18 -4.14 -4.48
CA ILE A 78 11.87 -3.00 -3.61
C ILE A 78 13.18 -2.46 -3.04
N LEU A 79 13.39 -1.15 -3.09
CA LEU A 79 14.50 -0.46 -2.46
C LEU A 79 13.98 0.49 -1.38
N VAL A 80 14.46 0.32 -0.16
CA VAL A 80 14.17 1.19 0.98
C VAL A 80 15.42 1.99 1.33
N GLU A 81 15.30 3.32 1.36
CA GLU A 81 16.34 4.26 1.75
C GLU A 81 15.89 4.94 3.04
N LYS A 82 16.42 4.47 4.17
CA LYS A 82 15.97 4.84 5.51
C LYS A 82 16.14 6.34 5.79
N SER A 83 17.30 6.90 5.49
CA SER A 83 17.60 8.32 5.71
C SER A 83 16.67 9.24 4.89
N ALA A 84 16.28 8.82 3.71
CA ALA A 84 15.35 9.54 2.84
C ALA A 84 13.86 9.32 3.17
N ARG A 85 13.52 8.38 4.07
CA ARG A 85 12.14 7.91 4.32
C ARG A 85 11.42 7.59 3.02
N ARG A 86 12.10 6.88 2.14
CA ARG A 86 11.66 6.58 0.78
C ARG A 86 11.74 5.09 0.49
N MET A 87 10.70 4.58 -0.14
CA MET A 87 10.67 3.23 -0.72
C MET A 87 10.41 3.35 -2.20
N THR A 88 11.28 2.78 -3.03
CA THR A 88 11.13 2.73 -4.48
C THR A 88 10.80 1.31 -4.90
N VAL A 89 9.66 1.13 -5.54
CA VAL A 89 9.20 -0.14 -6.09
C VAL A 89 9.50 -0.17 -7.58
N TYR A 90 10.32 -1.13 -7.98
CA TYR A 90 10.66 -1.39 -9.38
C TYR A 90 9.73 -2.48 -9.89
N GLN A 91 9.06 -2.21 -10.98
CA GLN A 91 8.17 -3.14 -11.66
C GLN A 91 8.82 -3.66 -12.95
N ARG A 92 8.38 -4.83 -13.44
CA ARG A 92 8.96 -5.45 -14.64
C ARG A 92 8.77 -4.62 -15.90
N GLN A 93 7.65 -3.93 -16.01
CA GLN A 93 7.29 -3.06 -17.12
C GLN A 93 6.74 -1.76 -16.54
N GLY A 94 7.20 -0.63 -17.05
CA GLY A 94 6.83 0.69 -16.56
C GLY A 94 7.91 1.34 -15.70
N PRO A 95 7.72 2.61 -15.34
CA PRO A 95 8.64 3.35 -14.50
C PRO A 95 8.59 2.84 -13.05
N PRO A 96 9.67 3.00 -12.27
CA PRO A 96 9.62 2.76 -10.83
C PRO A 96 8.69 3.79 -10.16
N LYS A 97 8.01 3.35 -9.10
CA LYS A 97 7.17 4.21 -8.25
C LYS A 97 7.80 4.38 -6.89
N THR A 98 7.70 5.61 -6.36
CA THR A 98 8.31 5.98 -5.08
C THR A 98 7.23 6.30 -4.06
N TYR A 99 7.41 5.80 -2.83
CA TYR A 99 6.50 5.97 -1.72
C TYR A 99 7.21 6.60 -0.53
N ARG A 100 6.52 7.49 0.16
CA ARG A 100 6.97 8.00 1.45
C ARG A 100 6.63 7.00 2.55
N ILE A 101 7.62 6.66 3.37
CA ILE A 101 7.47 5.65 4.41
C ILE A 101 7.66 6.20 5.82
N ALA A 102 7.13 5.48 6.80
CA ALA A 102 7.54 5.56 8.20
C ALA A 102 8.33 4.30 8.57
N LEU A 103 9.26 4.45 9.49
CA LEU A 103 10.17 3.39 9.94
C LEU A 103 9.94 3.07 11.43
N GLY A 104 10.82 2.26 11.98
CA GLY A 104 10.90 2.04 13.42
C GLY A 104 11.21 3.33 14.18
N PHE A 105 10.73 3.45 15.42
CA PHE A 105 10.84 4.67 16.24
C PHE A 105 12.28 5.08 16.57
N SER A 106 13.27 4.24 16.28
CA SER A 106 14.71 4.53 16.39
C SER A 106 15.39 4.17 15.07
N PRO A 107 15.18 4.93 13.98
CA PRO A 107 15.44 4.50 12.61
C PRO A 107 16.93 4.39 12.25
N ASP A 108 17.82 5.01 13.02
CA ASP A 108 19.24 5.10 12.69
C ASP A 108 19.99 3.79 12.99
N GLY A 109 20.75 3.33 11.99
CA GLY A 109 21.56 2.11 12.07
C GLY A 109 20.76 0.81 11.90
N ASP A 110 21.50 -0.29 11.83
CA ASP A 110 20.93 -1.62 11.60
C ASP A 110 20.23 -2.18 12.84
N LYS A 111 19.20 -2.99 12.62
CA LYS A 111 18.51 -3.73 13.69
C LYS A 111 19.42 -4.84 14.24
N SER A 112 19.59 -4.86 15.56
CA SER A 112 20.43 -5.84 16.24
C SER A 112 19.69 -6.72 17.24
N ARG A 113 18.65 -6.18 17.91
CA ARG A 113 17.91 -6.87 18.97
C ARG A 113 16.42 -6.55 18.93
N GLN A 114 15.63 -7.44 19.55
CA GLN A 114 14.22 -7.19 19.78
C GLN A 114 14.01 -5.93 20.63
N GLY A 115 13.03 -5.10 20.25
CA GLY A 115 12.67 -3.89 20.99
C GLY A 115 13.61 -2.69 20.78
N ASP A 116 14.60 -2.77 19.87
CA ASP A 116 15.50 -1.64 19.59
C ASP A 116 14.86 -0.54 18.74
N GLY A 117 13.65 -0.76 18.22
CA GLY A 117 12.93 0.19 17.38
C GLY A 117 13.57 0.44 16.02
N ARG A 118 14.51 -0.40 15.60
CA ARG A 118 15.24 -0.23 14.35
C ARG A 118 14.64 -1.06 13.23
N THR A 119 14.70 -0.54 12.02
CA THR A 119 14.44 -1.27 10.79
C THR A 119 15.75 -1.91 10.31
N PRO A 120 15.78 -3.22 9.99
CA PRO A 120 17.01 -3.89 9.58
C PRO A 120 17.55 -3.37 8.26
N GLU A 121 18.86 -3.49 8.07
CA GLU A 121 19.58 -3.13 6.84
C GLU A 121 20.10 -4.39 6.14
N GLY A 122 20.10 -4.37 4.80
CA GLY A 122 20.58 -5.46 3.98
C GLY A 122 19.61 -5.89 2.90
N ILE A 123 19.82 -7.10 2.38
CA ILE A 123 19.01 -7.70 1.32
C ILE A 123 18.16 -8.81 1.93
N PHE A 124 16.85 -8.68 1.72
CA PHE A 124 15.81 -9.59 2.21
C PHE A 124 14.93 -10.05 1.05
N ARG A 125 14.00 -10.96 1.35
CA ARG A 125 12.97 -11.40 0.39
C ARG A 125 11.61 -11.39 1.07
N ILE A 126 10.57 -11.09 0.29
CA ILE A 126 9.20 -11.27 0.75
C ILE A 126 8.96 -12.75 1.01
N ASP A 127 8.69 -13.12 2.25
CA ASP A 127 8.44 -14.48 2.68
C ASP A 127 6.97 -14.75 3.04
N ARG A 128 6.17 -13.70 3.21
CA ARG A 128 4.77 -13.81 3.60
C ARG A 128 3.92 -12.68 3.05
N LEU A 129 2.72 -13.03 2.54
CA LEU A 129 1.66 -12.08 2.24
C LEU A 129 0.53 -12.28 3.26
N ASN A 130 0.13 -11.22 3.96
CA ASN A 130 -0.90 -11.29 4.97
C ASN A 130 -2.04 -10.30 4.67
N PRO A 131 -3.17 -10.79 4.11
CA PRO A 131 -4.34 -9.98 3.84
C PRO A 131 -5.21 -9.71 5.09
N GLN A 132 -4.88 -10.31 6.23
CA GLN A 132 -5.59 -10.15 7.51
C GLN A 132 -4.72 -9.46 8.56
N SER A 133 -3.95 -8.47 8.12
CA SER A 133 -3.07 -7.71 8.98
C SER A 133 -3.86 -6.77 9.89
N ARG A 134 -3.35 -6.51 11.10
CA ARG A 134 -3.83 -5.43 11.98
C ARG A 134 -3.45 -4.03 11.46
N PHE A 135 -2.70 -3.99 10.38
CA PHE A 135 -2.20 -2.80 9.73
C PHE A 135 -2.60 -2.82 8.25
N HIS A 136 -3.90 -2.91 7.99
CA HIS A 136 -4.50 -3.01 6.68
C HIS A 136 -4.08 -4.28 5.94
N LEU A 137 -2.99 -4.25 5.16
CA LEU A 137 -2.33 -5.39 4.53
C LEU A 137 -0.86 -5.43 4.94
N SER A 138 -0.19 -6.59 4.84
CA SER A 138 1.25 -6.63 5.11
C SER A 138 2.00 -7.68 4.30
N LEU A 139 3.26 -7.33 3.98
CA LEU A 139 4.26 -8.18 3.33
C LEU A 139 5.38 -8.43 4.33
N GLY A 140 5.57 -9.67 4.77
CA GLY A 140 6.68 -10.06 5.63
C GLY A 140 7.97 -10.18 4.84
N ILE A 141 9.08 -9.77 5.46
CA ILE A 141 10.42 -10.04 4.93
C ILE A 141 11.11 -11.14 5.75
N ASP A 142 12.04 -11.84 5.16
CA ASP A 142 12.77 -12.99 5.74
C ASP A 142 13.79 -12.58 6.83
N TYR A 143 13.43 -11.57 7.65
CA TYR A 143 14.17 -11.20 8.86
C TYR A 143 13.60 -11.94 10.09
N PRO A 144 14.43 -12.51 10.98
CA PRO A 144 15.90 -12.56 10.96
C PRO A 144 16.45 -13.72 10.12
N GLN A 145 17.41 -13.42 9.26
CA GLN A 145 18.19 -14.41 8.53
C GLN A 145 19.19 -15.13 9.46
N PRO A 146 19.84 -16.24 9.05
CA PRO A 146 20.79 -16.98 9.90
C PRO A 146 21.89 -16.11 10.50
N ARG A 147 22.43 -15.15 9.75
CA ARG A 147 23.45 -14.20 10.23
C ARG A 147 22.98 -13.36 11.41
N HIS A 148 21.72 -12.91 11.38
CA HIS A 148 21.13 -12.08 12.45
C HIS A 148 20.91 -12.91 13.72
N ARG A 149 20.42 -14.14 13.58
CA ARG A 149 20.24 -15.07 14.69
C ARG A 149 21.56 -15.40 15.35
N GLU A 150 22.59 -15.66 14.56
CA GLU A 150 23.92 -15.99 15.09
C GLU A 150 24.57 -14.79 15.80
N ALA A 151 24.46 -13.58 15.22
CA ALA A 151 24.99 -12.36 15.88
C ALA A 151 24.28 -12.11 17.22
N ALA A 152 22.96 -12.19 17.25
CA ALA A 152 22.15 -11.98 18.44
C ALA A 152 22.44 -13.06 19.51
N ARG A 153 22.59 -14.33 19.11
CA ARG A 153 22.97 -15.44 20.02
C ARG A 153 24.32 -15.17 20.67
N ARG A 154 25.33 -14.75 19.91
CA ARG A 154 26.63 -14.37 20.45
C ARG A 154 26.57 -13.21 21.43
N ALA A 155 25.66 -12.27 21.20
CA ALA A 155 25.44 -11.11 22.04
C ALA A 155 24.46 -11.37 23.21
N GLY A 156 23.93 -12.59 23.35
CA GLY A 156 23.07 -13.00 24.48
C GLY A 156 21.65 -12.43 24.45
N HIS A 157 21.10 -12.11 23.26
CA HIS A 157 19.73 -11.57 23.15
C HIS A 157 18.96 -12.16 21.95
N SER A 158 17.67 -11.80 21.82
CA SER A 158 16.85 -12.12 20.67
C SER A 158 17.04 -11.06 19.57
N PRO A 159 17.15 -11.43 18.29
CA PRO A 159 17.18 -10.48 17.19
C PRO A 159 15.80 -9.81 16.96
N GLY A 160 14.72 -10.39 17.50
CA GLY A 160 13.35 -10.09 17.13
C GLY A 160 12.95 -10.73 15.80
N GLY A 161 11.86 -10.26 15.23
CA GLY A 161 11.30 -10.77 13.97
C GLY A 161 10.09 -9.96 13.55
N ASP A 162 9.29 -10.56 12.66
CA ASP A 162 8.04 -9.94 12.15
C ASP A 162 8.22 -8.54 11.58
N ILE A 163 9.30 -8.34 10.83
CA ILE A 163 9.51 -7.11 10.08
C ILE A 163 8.69 -7.19 8.78
N MET A 164 7.87 -6.16 8.58
CA MET A 164 6.92 -6.13 7.48
C MET A 164 6.90 -4.77 6.78
N ILE A 165 6.46 -4.76 5.53
CA ILE A 165 5.94 -3.59 4.85
C ILE A 165 4.42 -3.66 5.01
N HIS A 166 3.77 -2.60 5.53
CA HIS A 166 2.35 -2.63 5.88
C HIS A 166 1.69 -1.24 5.77
N GLY A 167 0.37 -1.22 5.76
CA GLY A 167 -0.43 -0.01 5.83
C GLY A 167 -0.51 0.60 7.22
N GLN A 168 -1.60 1.32 7.51
CA GLN A 168 -1.83 1.97 8.78
C GLN A 168 -2.54 1.05 9.78
N PRO A 169 -2.52 1.35 11.09
CA PRO A 169 -3.32 0.61 12.06
C PRO A 169 -4.81 0.67 11.71
N ASN A 170 -5.53 -0.46 11.77
CA ASN A 170 -6.96 -0.54 11.43
C ASN A 170 -7.88 0.35 12.29
N GLN A 171 -7.36 0.91 13.39
CA GLN A 171 -8.09 1.83 14.26
C GLN A 171 -8.03 3.29 13.79
N ILE A 172 -7.15 3.60 12.84
CA ILE A 172 -7.06 4.95 12.27
C ILE A 172 -8.17 5.11 11.24
N PRO A 173 -8.87 6.28 11.20
CA PRO A 173 -9.85 6.53 10.17
C PRO A 173 -9.23 6.47 8.76
N ASP A 174 -9.99 5.94 7.79
CA ASP A 174 -9.59 5.90 6.40
C ASP A 174 -9.13 7.28 5.90
N GLY A 175 -8.10 7.32 5.07
CA GLY A 175 -7.55 8.55 4.54
C GLY A 175 -6.55 9.28 5.45
N PHE A 176 -6.18 8.68 6.60
CA PHE A 176 -5.17 9.21 7.51
C PHE A 176 -4.00 8.26 7.71
N ARG A 177 -2.86 8.79 8.17
CA ARG A 177 -1.68 8.02 8.55
C ARG A 177 -1.03 8.58 9.82
N VAL A 178 -0.35 7.71 10.56
CA VAL A 178 0.42 8.09 11.75
C VAL A 178 1.62 8.95 11.34
N LYS A 179 1.87 10.01 12.08
CA LYS A 179 2.97 10.95 11.84
C LYS A 179 4.29 10.39 12.34
N GLY A 180 5.35 10.62 11.57
CA GLY A 180 6.73 10.29 11.95
C GLY A 180 7.05 8.79 11.86
N ASP A 181 8.19 8.41 12.47
CA ASP A 181 8.62 7.02 12.59
C ASP A 181 8.02 6.42 13.86
N TRP A 182 7.11 5.48 13.72
CA TRP A 182 6.26 5.02 14.82
C TRP A 182 6.24 3.50 15.01
N THR A 183 6.80 2.75 14.06
CA THR A 183 6.76 1.29 14.12
C THR A 183 7.81 0.72 15.09
N GLU A 184 7.73 -0.56 15.38
CA GLU A 184 8.76 -1.27 16.15
C GLU A 184 9.90 -1.83 15.30
N GLY A 185 10.01 -1.35 14.04
CA GLY A 185 11.02 -1.76 13.08
C GLY A 185 10.46 -2.11 11.69
N CYS A 186 9.16 -2.14 11.52
CA CYS A 186 8.49 -2.31 10.24
C CYS A 186 8.60 -1.05 9.36
N ILE A 187 8.15 -1.18 8.13
CA ILE A 187 8.08 -0.13 7.13
C ILE A 187 6.60 0.15 6.85
N ALA A 188 6.11 1.36 7.16
CA ALA A 188 4.71 1.70 6.96
C ALA A 188 4.52 2.67 5.80
N VAL A 189 3.49 2.43 5.00
CA VAL A 189 3.00 3.27 3.90
C VAL A 189 1.54 3.68 4.14
N ALA A 190 0.93 4.45 3.25
CA ALA A 190 -0.51 4.70 3.26
C ALA A 190 -1.29 3.45 2.84
N ASP A 191 -2.57 3.33 3.24
CA ASP A 191 -3.36 2.13 2.95
C ASP A 191 -3.57 1.90 1.47
N HIS A 192 -3.93 2.93 0.71
CA HIS A 192 -4.07 2.83 -0.74
C HIS A 192 -2.76 2.48 -1.47
N GLU A 193 -1.60 2.95 -0.93
CA GLU A 193 -0.28 2.57 -1.43
C GLU A 193 0.00 1.08 -1.14
N MET A 194 -0.43 0.62 0.05
CA MET A 194 -0.27 -0.79 0.43
C MET A 194 -1.14 -1.72 -0.41
N ASP A 195 -2.36 -1.31 -0.77
CA ASP A 195 -3.24 -2.05 -1.68
C ASP A 195 -2.55 -2.33 -3.01
N GLU A 196 -1.98 -1.29 -3.61
CA GLU A 196 -1.28 -1.37 -4.89
C GLU A 196 -0.03 -2.25 -4.82
N ILE A 197 0.81 -2.04 -3.80
CA ILE A 197 2.04 -2.81 -3.59
C ILE A 197 1.71 -4.28 -3.35
N PHE A 198 0.72 -4.56 -2.51
CA PHE A 198 0.32 -5.91 -2.16
C PHE A 198 -0.21 -6.70 -3.37
N ALA A 199 -1.04 -6.06 -4.20
CA ALA A 199 -1.62 -6.67 -5.39
C ALA A 199 -0.55 -7.10 -6.42
N MET A 200 0.56 -6.36 -6.51
CA MET A 200 1.61 -6.56 -7.51
C MET A 200 2.84 -7.31 -6.97
N THR A 201 2.94 -7.54 -5.67
CA THR A 201 4.10 -8.21 -5.04
C THR A 201 3.87 -9.72 -4.92
N ARG A 202 4.95 -10.50 -5.03
CA ARG A 202 4.96 -11.97 -4.91
C ARG A 202 5.97 -12.42 -3.87
N LEU A 203 5.78 -13.64 -3.37
CA LEU A 203 6.80 -14.31 -2.55
C LEU A 203 8.13 -14.40 -3.32
N GLY A 204 9.22 -14.16 -2.60
CA GLY A 204 10.57 -14.15 -3.18
C GLY A 204 11.00 -12.81 -3.78
N THR A 205 10.11 -11.81 -3.89
CA THR A 205 10.49 -10.45 -4.31
C THR A 205 11.60 -9.91 -3.42
N GLU A 206 12.66 -9.40 -4.03
CA GLU A 206 13.81 -8.84 -3.32
C GLU A 206 13.48 -7.49 -2.68
N VAL A 207 13.92 -7.31 -1.44
CA VAL A 207 13.79 -6.07 -0.66
C VAL A 207 15.17 -5.67 -0.17
N GLU A 208 15.72 -4.61 -0.72
CA GLU A 208 16.98 -4.02 -0.26
C GLU A 208 16.68 -2.84 0.66
N ILE A 209 17.25 -2.86 1.87
CA ILE A 209 17.09 -1.79 2.87
C ILE A 209 18.47 -1.19 3.13
N ARG A 210 18.62 0.10 2.83
CA ARG A 210 19.84 0.90 2.99
C ARG A 210 19.68 1.95 4.09
N PRO A 211 20.78 2.42 4.67
CA PRO A 211 20.81 3.56 5.59
C PRO A 211 20.10 4.81 5.09
#